data_782ccdaeb7639fb9728ce8757d42303f
#
_entry.id   782ccdaeb7639fb9728ce8757d42303f
#
_cell.length_a   1.000
_cell.length_b   1.000
_cell.length_c   1.000
_cell.angle_alpha   90.00
_cell.angle_beta   90.00
_cell.angle_gamma   90.00
#
_symmetry.space_group_name_H-M   'P 1'
#
loop_
_entity.id
_entity.type
_entity.pdbx_description
1 polymer ?
#
loop_
_entity_poly.entity_id
_entity_poly.type
_entity_poly.pdbx_seq_one_letter_code
_entity_poly.pdbx_strand_id
1 'polypeptide(L)'
;WIKPPGLPSYGSAELCWTNVDMPVRHFECGRVTEDKWNHPTQKPLPLMVWCIEKLKGNPETILDPFMGSGTTGVAALQLGRAFIGIEREPKYFDIACKRIEQAVAQGQLFAPEPMKQVQEALV
;
A
#
# COMPACT_ATOMS: atom_id res chain seq x y z
N TRP A 1 -2.33 -15.10 -2.70
CA TRP A 1 -3.00 -14.82 -1.43
C TRP A 1 -4.13 -15.80 -1.23
N ILE A 2 -4.08 -16.53 -0.11
CA ILE A 2 -5.13 -17.45 0.32
C ILE A 2 -6.15 -16.65 1.13
N LYS A 3 -7.41 -16.74 0.73
CA LYS A 3 -8.51 -16.00 1.36
C LYS A 3 -9.01 -16.76 2.60
N PRO A 4 -9.37 -16.06 3.67
CA PRO A 4 -9.96 -16.72 4.84
C PRO A 4 -11.31 -17.37 4.49
N PRO A 5 -11.69 -18.46 5.16
CA PRO A 5 -12.98 -19.12 4.96
C PRO A 5 -14.16 -18.17 5.20
N GLY A 6 -15.23 -18.34 4.41
CA GLY A 6 -16.49 -17.60 4.59
C GLY A 6 -16.54 -16.20 3.98
N LEU A 7 -15.53 -15.80 3.18
CA LEU A 7 -15.69 -14.66 2.29
C LEU A 7 -16.51 -15.04 1.06
N PRO A 8 -17.54 -14.26 0.69
CA PRO A 8 -18.19 -14.42 -0.60
C PRO A 8 -17.17 -14.06 -1.68
N SER A 9 -16.59 -15.05 -2.34
CA SER A 9 -15.59 -14.83 -3.36
C SER A 9 -15.58 -15.93 -4.40
N TYR A 10 -15.24 -15.57 -5.61
CA TYR A 10 -15.11 -16.46 -6.76
C TYR A 10 -13.81 -17.32 -6.70
N GLY A 11 -13.44 -17.79 -5.52
CA GLY A 11 -12.30 -18.67 -5.32
C GLY A 11 -11.63 -18.50 -3.95
N SER A 12 -10.94 -19.54 -3.51
CA SER A 12 -10.24 -19.58 -2.22
C SER A 12 -8.86 -18.90 -2.23
N ALA A 13 -8.36 -18.51 -3.40
CA ALA A 13 -7.07 -17.83 -3.54
C ALA A 13 -7.08 -16.85 -4.72
N GLU A 14 -6.16 -15.90 -4.67
CA GLU A 14 -5.82 -15.01 -5.80
C GLU A 14 -4.35 -15.18 -6.14
N LEU A 15 -4.04 -15.15 -7.45
CA LEU A 15 -2.70 -15.24 -7.98
C LEU A 15 -2.19 -13.85 -8.36
N CYS A 16 -0.91 -13.63 -8.13
CA CYS A 16 -0.19 -12.47 -8.64
C CYS A 16 0.96 -12.95 -9.50
N TRP A 17 1.04 -12.42 -10.71
CA TRP A 17 2.21 -12.59 -11.56
C TRP A 17 3.27 -11.54 -11.23
N THR A 18 4.52 -11.91 -11.31
CA THR A 18 5.67 -11.00 -11.13
C THR A 18 6.79 -11.34 -12.11
N ASN A 19 7.52 -10.33 -12.56
CA ASN A 19 8.77 -10.48 -13.30
C ASN A 19 10.00 -10.58 -12.39
N VAL A 20 9.79 -10.53 -11.06
CA VAL A 20 10.87 -10.76 -10.10
C VAL A 20 11.18 -12.25 -10.05
N ASP A 21 12.45 -12.61 -10.30
CA ASP A 21 12.91 -14.00 -10.16
C ASP A 21 12.92 -14.39 -8.68
N MET A 22 11.90 -15.15 -8.28
CA MET A 22 11.71 -15.65 -6.92
C MET A 22 10.89 -16.94 -6.92
N PRO A 23 11.09 -17.82 -5.93
CA PRO A 23 10.20 -18.97 -5.74
C PRO A 23 8.75 -18.53 -5.54
N VAL A 24 7.79 -19.40 -5.90
CA VAL A 24 6.39 -19.19 -5.60
C VAL A 24 6.22 -18.99 -4.09
N ARG A 25 5.55 -17.91 -3.72
CA ARG A 25 5.25 -17.55 -2.33
C ARG A 25 3.74 -17.52 -2.15
N HIS A 26 3.29 -17.81 -0.95
CA HIS A 26 1.90 -17.58 -0.57
C HIS A 26 1.84 -16.61 0.60
N PHE A 27 0.72 -15.94 0.72
CA PHE A 27 0.42 -15.02 1.81
C PHE A 27 -0.97 -15.35 2.37
N GLU A 28 -1.06 -15.41 3.66
CA GLU A 28 -2.32 -15.59 4.37
C GLU A 28 -2.52 -14.42 5.33
N CYS A 29 -3.68 -13.80 5.27
CA CYS A 29 -4.08 -12.82 6.27
C CYS A 29 -5.51 -13.12 6.73
N GLY A 30 -5.76 -12.88 7.99
CA GLY A 30 -7.10 -12.97 8.56
C GLY A 30 -8.06 -11.99 7.87
N ARG A 31 -9.36 -12.10 8.20
CA ARG A 31 -10.36 -11.17 7.70
C ARG A 31 -10.01 -9.77 8.20
N VAL A 32 -9.68 -8.86 7.28
CA VAL A 32 -9.52 -7.44 7.60
C VAL A 32 -10.92 -6.85 7.68
N THR A 33 -11.46 -6.73 8.89
CA THR A 33 -12.84 -6.29 9.15
C THR A 33 -13.00 -4.76 9.17
N GLU A 34 -11.94 -4.01 8.99
CA GLU A 34 -11.94 -2.56 9.26
C GLU A 34 -12.03 -1.67 8.01
N ASP A 35 -12.24 -2.24 6.83
CA ASP A 35 -12.35 -1.42 5.63
C ASP A 35 -13.73 -0.77 5.49
N LYS A 36 -13.87 0.40 6.12
CA LYS A 36 -15.02 1.31 6.01
C LYS A 36 -15.27 1.86 4.59
N TRP A 37 -14.40 1.53 3.63
CA TRP A 37 -14.32 2.24 2.35
C TRP A 37 -15.07 1.58 1.19
N ASN A 38 -15.88 0.59 1.45
CA ASN A 38 -16.92 0.04 0.54
C ASN A 38 -16.48 -0.13 -0.95
N HIS A 39 -15.23 -0.55 -1.19
CA HIS A 39 -14.78 -0.93 -2.52
C HIS A 39 -14.90 -2.44 -2.69
N PRO A 40 -15.64 -2.95 -3.69
CA PRO A 40 -16.01 -4.37 -3.77
C PRO A 40 -14.83 -5.33 -3.94
N THR A 41 -13.70 -4.83 -4.43
CA THR A 41 -12.50 -5.65 -4.69
C THR A 41 -11.25 -5.13 -3.98
N GLN A 42 -11.42 -4.39 -2.87
CA GLN A 42 -10.31 -3.85 -2.12
C GLN A 42 -9.39 -4.96 -1.61
N LYS A 43 -8.10 -4.81 -1.86
CA LYS A 43 -7.10 -5.74 -1.35
C LYS A 43 -6.75 -5.43 0.11
N PRO A 44 -6.47 -6.45 0.93
CA PRO A 44 -6.00 -6.22 2.30
C PRO A 44 -4.71 -5.41 2.33
N LEU A 45 -4.62 -4.43 3.24
CA LEU A 45 -3.42 -3.61 3.39
C LEU A 45 -2.18 -4.45 3.72
N PRO A 46 -2.23 -5.45 4.64
CA PRO A 46 -1.08 -6.30 4.91
C PRO A 46 -0.58 -7.08 3.67
N LEU A 47 -1.48 -7.46 2.77
CA LEU A 47 -1.10 -8.10 1.51
C LEU A 47 -0.27 -7.15 0.64
N MET A 48 -0.70 -5.88 0.49
CA MET A 48 0.02 -4.90 -0.33
C MET A 48 1.37 -4.53 0.28
N VAL A 49 1.45 -4.38 1.60
CA VAL A 49 2.73 -4.21 2.32
C VAL A 49 3.67 -5.37 2.01
N TRP A 50 3.21 -6.61 2.19
CA TRP A 50 3.99 -7.80 1.89
C TRP A 50 4.46 -7.86 0.43
N CYS A 51 3.60 -7.51 -0.54
CA CYS A 51 3.98 -7.48 -1.96
C CYS A 51 5.11 -6.47 -2.22
N ILE A 52 5.02 -5.26 -1.66
CA ILE A 52 6.03 -4.22 -1.85
C ILE A 52 7.37 -4.63 -1.22
N GLU A 53 7.36 -5.25 -0.04
CA GLU A 53 8.57 -5.75 0.61
C GLU A 53 9.29 -6.84 -0.18
N LYS A 54 8.59 -7.56 -1.08
CA LYS A 54 9.19 -8.58 -1.95
C LYS A 54 9.83 -8.02 -3.21
N LEU A 55 9.65 -6.73 -3.51
CA LEU A 55 10.29 -6.10 -4.66
C LEU A 55 11.81 -6.04 -4.45
N LYS A 56 12.56 -6.49 -5.46
CA LYS A 56 14.02 -6.38 -5.47
C LYS A 56 14.44 -4.92 -5.71
N GLY A 57 15.62 -4.54 -5.21
CA GLY A 57 16.20 -3.22 -5.45
C GLY A 57 15.65 -2.13 -4.55
N ASN A 58 14.74 -2.45 -3.63
CA ASN A 58 14.20 -1.49 -2.66
C ASN A 58 13.70 -0.19 -3.32
N PRO A 59 12.71 -0.26 -4.25
CA PRO A 59 12.30 0.88 -5.07
C PRO A 59 11.85 2.06 -4.21
N GLU A 60 12.28 3.25 -4.56
CA GLU A 60 11.91 4.49 -3.84
C GLU A 60 10.49 4.94 -4.19
N THR A 61 10.02 4.61 -5.39
CA THR A 61 8.70 5.00 -5.90
C THR A 61 7.91 3.79 -6.35
N ILE A 62 6.65 3.71 -5.93
CA ILE A 62 5.68 2.71 -6.35
C ILE A 62 4.66 3.37 -7.27
N LEU A 63 4.46 2.78 -8.44
CA LEU A 63 3.41 3.18 -9.39
C LEU A 63 2.29 2.14 -9.39
N ASP A 64 1.06 2.60 -9.23
CA ASP A 64 -0.15 1.80 -9.41
C ASP A 64 -1.10 2.49 -10.39
N PRO A 65 -1.17 2.02 -11.66
CA PRO A 65 -2.01 2.63 -12.68
C PRO A 65 -3.51 2.29 -12.54
N PHE A 66 -3.89 1.47 -11.56
CA PHE A 66 -5.26 1.07 -11.25
C PHE A 66 -5.52 1.05 -9.75
N MET A 67 -5.19 2.15 -9.07
CA MET A 67 -5.09 2.19 -7.62
C MET A 67 -6.40 1.93 -6.85
N GLY A 68 -7.55 2.02 -7.50
CA GLY A 68 -8.86 1.82 -6.87
C GLY A 68 -9.03 2.70 -5.63
N SER A 69 -9.25 2.09 -4.48
CA SER A 69 -9.37 2.78 -3.20
C SER A 69 -8.01 3.16 -2.55
N GLY A 70 -6.89 3.02 -3.25
CA GLY A 70 -5.58 3.49 -2.82
C GLY A 70 -4.84 2.62 -1.80
N THR A 71 -5.18 1.35 -1.68
CA THR A 71 -4.52 0.46 -0.69
C THR A 71 -3.02 0.34 -0.95
N THR A 72 -2.59 0.25 -2.22
CA THR A 72 -1.17 0.25 -2.61
C THR A 72 -0.46 1.53 -2.16
N GLY A 73 -1.11 2.68 -2.30
CA GLY A 73 -0.56 3.98 -1.87
C GLY A 73 -0.35 4.05 -0.37
N VAL A 74 -1.35 3.62 0.41
CA VAL A 74 -1.21 3.54 1.87
C VAL A 74 -0.06 2.61 2.27
N ALA A 75 0.05 1.44 1.64
CA ALA A 75 1.13 0.48 1.90
C ALA A 75 2.52 1.07 1.55
N ALA A 76 2.63 1.74 0.40
CA ALA A 76 3.87 2.39 -0.03
C ALA A 76 4.33 3.44 0.99
N LEU A 77 3.43 4.30 1.45
CA LEU A 77 3.73 5.33 2.44
C LEU A 77 4.13 4.76 3.80
N GLN A 78 3.47 3.68 4.26
CA GLN A 78 3.87 2.98 5.49
C GLN A 78 5.30 2.43 5.42
N LEU A 79 5.75 2.07 4.21
CA LEU A 79 7.11 1.60 3.96
C LEU A 79 8.09 2.74 3.60
N GLY A 80 7.69 4.00 3.75
CA GLY A 80 8.52 5.16 3.43
C GLY A 80 8.81 5.33 1.95
N ARG A 81 7.92 4.85 1.05
CA ARG A 81 8.07 4.97 -0.41
C ARG A 81 7.22 6.12 -0.95
N ALA A 82 7.70 6.78 -2.00
CA ALA A 82 6.88 7.65 -2.81
C ALA A 82 5.82 6.83 -3.58
N PHE A 83 4.67 7.44 -3.85
CA PHE A 83 3.58 6.77 -4.54
C PHE A 83 3.03 7.62 -5.69
N ILE A 84 2.78 6.96 -6.81
CA ILE A 84 2.07 7.51 -7.95
C ILE A 84 0.90 6.58 -8.24
N GLY A 85 -0.32 7.09 -8.11
CA GLY A 85 -1.53 6.33 -8.35
C GLY A 85 -2.37 6.94 -9.47
N ILE A 86 -3.00 6.08 -10.29
CA ILE A 86 -3.95 6.48 -11.32
C ILE A 86 -5.26 5.73 -11.06
N GLU A 87 -6.36 6.47 -11.06
CA GLU A 87 -7.72 5.91 -10.99
C GLU A 87 -8.65 6.72 -11.89
N ARG A 88 -9.41 6.02 -12.72
CA ARG A 88 -10.32 6.62 -13.68
C ARG A 88 -11.67 7.00 -13.08
N GLU A 89 -12.13 6.22 -12.11
CA GLU A 89 -13.44 6.40 -11.49
C GLU A 89 -13.36 7.47 -10.39
N PRO A 90 -13.99 8.65 -10.54
CA PRO A 90 -13.85 9.77 -9.60
C PRO A 90 -14.16 9.38 -8.15
N LYS A 91 -15.18 8.56 -7.94
CA LYS A 91 -15.58 8.09 -6.61
C LYS A 91 -14.44 7.35 -5.90
N TYR A 92 -13.75 6.47 -6.61
CA TYR A 92 -12.64 5.71 -6.02
C TYR A 92 -11.39 6.55 -5.89
N PHE A 93 -11.15 7.47 -6.83
CA PHE A 93 -10.07 8.45 -6.72
C PHE A 93 -10.20 9.29 -5.45
N ASP A 94 -11.39 9.83 -5.16
CA ASP A 94 -11.64 10.62 -3.94
C ASP A 94 -11.42 9.80 -2.67
N ILE A 95 -11.82 8.53 -2.66
CA ILE A 95 -11.57 7.60 -1.57
C ILE A 95 -10.07 7.40 -1.38
N ALA A 96 -9.34 7.15 -2.47
CA ALA A 96 -7.90 6.93 -2.45
C ALA A 96 -7.16 8.15 -1.89
N CYS A 97 -7.49 9.36 -2.36
CA CYS A 97 -6.90 10.61 -1.88
C CYS A 97 -7.07 10.74 -0.36
N LYS A 98 -8.30 10.58 0.16
CA LYS A 98 -8.56 10.67 1.60
C LYS A 98 -7.76 9.66 2.42
N ARG A 99 -7.67 8.41 1.95
CA ARG A 99 -6.90 7.36 2.65
C ARG A 99 -5.42 7.64 2.65
N ILE A 100 -4.88 8.09 1.53
CA ILE A 100 -3.46 8.43 1.38
C ILE A 100 -3.11 9.65 2.23
N GLU A 101 -3.93 10.71 2.23
CA GLU A 101 -3.76 11.88 3.09
C GLU A 101 -3.77 11.50 4.58
N GLN A 102 -4.68 10.63 5.00
CA GLN A 102 -4.70 10.11 6.36
C GLN A 102 -3.44 9.33 6.73
N ALA A 103 -2.93 8.51 5.81
CA ALA A 103 -1.69 7.76 6.03
C ALA A 103 -0.48 8.69 6.15
N VAL A 104 -0.41 9.75 5.34
CA VAL A 104 0.63 10.80 5.45
C VAL A 104 0.55 11.50 6.81
N ALA A 105 -0.65 11.92 7.22
CA ALA A 105 -0.84 12.59 8.50
C ALA A 105 -0.43 11.71 9.70
N GLN A 106 -0.76 10.41 9.66
CA GLN A 106 -0.33 9.45 10.67
C GLN A 106 1.19 9.27 10.68
N GLY A 107 1.82 9.16 9.51
CA GLY A 107 3.27 9.06 9.39
C GLY A 107 4.01 10.28 9.96
N GLN A 108 3.46 11.48 9.77
CA GLN A 108 4.03 12.71 10.31
C GLN A 108 3.98 12.79 11.85
N LEU A 109 2.99 12.17 12.49
CA LEU A 109 2.88 12.13 13.95
C LEU A 109 3.98 11.26 14.60
N PHE A 110 4.57 10.35 13.87
CA PHE A 110 5.61 9.43 14.34
C PHE A 110 6.98 9.67 13.68
N ALA A 111 7.08 10.63 12.77
CA ALA A 111 8.36 11.00 12.17
C ALA A 111 9.26 11.64 13.25
N PRO A 112 10.52 11.20 13.42
CA PRO A 112 11.46 11.95 14.24
C PRO A 112 11.59 13.37 13.65
N GLU A 113 11.63 14.39 14.52
CA GLU A 113 11.83 15.76 14.08
C GLU A 113 13.03 15.83 13.12
N PRO A 114 12.92 16.55 11.99
CA PRO A 114 14.06 16.70 11.09
C PRO A 114 15.21 17.29 11.88
N MET A 115 16.34 16.58 11.90
CA MET A 115 17.56 17.10 12.51
C MET A 115 17.82 18.47 11.90
N LYS A 116 17.78 19.53 12.73
CA LYS A 116 18.20 20.86 12.32
C LYS A 116 19.62 20.73 11.78
N GLN A 117 19.77 20.94 10.47
CA GLN A 117 21.10 21.12 9.91
C GLN A 117 21.70 22.35 10.59
N VAL A 118 22.65 22.12 11.47
CA VAL A 118 23.50 23.17 11.98
C VAL A 118 24.40 23.55 10.81
N GLN A 119 24.06 24.63 10.12
CA GLN A 119 24.99 25.29 9.22
C GLN A 119 26.06 25.92 10.10
N GLU A 120 27.18 25.22 10.30
CA GLU A 120 28.37 25.86 10.77
C GLU A 120 28.88 26.79 9.65
N ALA A 121 28.75 28.10 9.88
CA ALA A 121 29.39 29.09 9.05
C ALA A 121 30.90 28.90 9.26
N LEU A 122 31.59 28.38 8.25
CA LEU A 122 33.05 28.47 8.15
C LEU A 122 33.40 29.95 7.93
N VAL A 123 33.88 30.56 8.97
CA VAL A 123 34.55 31.87 8.92
C VAL A 123 35.97 31.67 8.36
#